data_02e27b5ff03e41c38201e80de333d8d6
#
_entry.id   02e27b5ff03e41c38201e80de333d8d6
#
_cell.length_a   1.000
_cell.length_b   1.000
_cell.length_c   1.000
_cell.angle_alpha   90.00
_cell.angle_beta   90.00
_cell.angle_gamma   90.00
#
_symmetry.space_group_name_H-M   'P 1'
#
loop_
_entity.id
_entity.type
_entity.pdbx_description
1 polymer ?
#
loop_
_entity_poly.entity_id
_entity_poly.type
_entity_poly.pdbx_seq_one_letter_code
_entity_poly.pdbx_strand_id
1 'polypeptide(L)' 'MNKDHWKLWEVFLRSKNGLSHKHVGSLHAADAEMAIQNARDVYTRRSEGISIWVVPSESINASAP' A
#
# COMPACT_ATOMS: atom_id res chain seq x y z
N MET A 1 14.06 14.39 9.44
CA MET A 1 12.75 14.07 8.85
C MET A 1 11.79 13.60 9.92
N ASN A 2 10.63 14.17 9.94
CA ASN A 2 9.67 13.89 11.00
C ASN A 2 8.57 12.95 10.49
N LYS A 3 8.61 11.71 10.95
CA LYS A 3 7.63 10.71 10.53
C LYS A 3 6.23 11.00 11.04
N ASP A 4 6.11 11.89 12.00
CA ASP A 4 4.79 12.23 12.54
C ASP A 4 3.88 12.84 11.49
N HIS A 5 4.46 13.35 10.42
CA HIS A 5 3.68 13.95 9.34
C HIS A 5 3.34 12.98 8.22
N TRP A 6 3.81 11.75 8.33
CA TRP A 6 3.56 10.76 7.29
C TRP A 6 2.24 10.08 7.58
N LYS A 7 1.46 9.90 6.53
CA LYS A 7 0.19 9.21 6.64
C LYS A 7 0.41 7.71 6.67
N LEU A 8 -0.58 7.02 7.21
CA LEU A 8 -0.61 5.57 7.16
C LEU A 8 -1.32 5.14 5.88
N TRP A 9 -0.69 4.26 5.13
CA TRP A 9 -1.22 3.76 3.87
C TRP A 9 -1.47 2.27 3.99
N GLU A 10 -2.62 1.83 3.49
CA GLU A 10 -2.92 0.41 3.41
C GLU A 10 -2.44 -0.11 2.07
N VAL A 11 -1.83 -1.28 2.08
CA VAL A 11 -1.21 -1.84 0.90
C VAL A 11 -1.98 -3.07 0.44
N PHE A 12 -2.31 -3.10 -0.83
CA PHE A 12 -3.01 -4.21 -1.45
C PHE A 12 -2.18 -4.73 -2.61
N LEU A 13 -2.10 -6.04 -2.74
CA LEU A 13 -1.36 -6.66 -3.81
C LEU A 13 -2.25 -7.60 -4.59
N ARG A 14 -2.02 -7.68 -5.88
CA ARG A 14 -2.66 -8.66 -6.72
C ARG A 14 -1.57 -9.35 -7.53
N SER A 15 -1.50 -10.66 -7.40
CA SER A 15 -0.52 -11.41 -8.17
C SER A 15 -0.95 -11.49 -9.61
N LYS A 16 -0.03 -11.94 -10.44
CA LYS A 16 -0.25 -12.06 -11.86
C LYS A 16 -1.50 -12.85 -12.19
N ASN A 17 -1.73 -13.91 -11.44
CA ASN A 17 -2.88 -14.78 -11.66
C ASN A 17 -4.04 -14.50 -10.72
N GLY A 18 -3.90 -13.47 -9.91
CA GLY A 18 -4.94 -13.15 -8.94
C GLY A 18 -6.09 -12.40 -9.56
N LEU A 19 -7.26 -12.56 -8.98
CA LEU A 19 -8.46 -11.91 -9.48
C LEU A 19 -8.74 -10.57 -8.81
N SER A 20 -8.19 -10.35 -7.63
CA SER A 20 -8.42 -9.12 -6.91
C SER A 20 -7.25 -8.79 -6.03
N HIS A 21 -7.16 -7.53 -5.64
CA HIS A 21 -6.12 -7.10 -4.71
C HIS A 21 -6.45 -7.58 -3.32
N LYS A 22 -5.42 -8.02 -2.60
CA LYS A 22 -5.58 -8.46 -1.23
C LYS A 22 -4.80 -7.55 -0.30
N HIS A 23 -5.38 -7.25 0.84
CA HIS A 23 -4.71 -6.43 1.83
C HIS A 23 -3.57 -7.22 2.45
N VAL A 24 -2.36 -6.66 2.40
CA VAL A 24 -1.19 -7.36 2.91
C VAL A 24 -0.53 -6.65 4.08
N GLY A 25 -0.86 -5.40 4.30
CA GLY A 25 -0.27 -4.67 5.40
C GLY A 25 -0.44 -3.18 5.24
N SER A 26 0.31 -2.45 6.03
CA SER A 26 0.26 -1.00 5.97
C SER A 26 1.66 -0.44 6.18
N LEU A 27 1.84 0.83 5.80
CA LEU A 27 3.09 1.51 6.00
C LEU A 27 2.84 3.00 6.06
N HIS A 28 3.84 3.73 6.53
CA HIS A 28 3.78 5.19 6.58
C HIS A 28 4.55 5.76 5.41
N ALA A 29 3.99 6.79 4.79
CA ALA A 29 4.65 7.45 3.69
C ALA A 29 4.09 8.86 3.56
N ALA A 30 4.90 9.73 2.97
CA ALA A 30 4.50 11.12 2.80
C ALA A 30 3.45 11.26 1.70
N ASP A 31 3.52 10.43 0.68
CA ASP A 31 2.56 10.47 -0.41
C ASP A 31 2.43 9.09 -1.04
N ALA A 32 1.53 8.99 -2.02
CA ALA A 32 1.22 7.71 -2.64
C ALA A 32 2.42 7.12 -3.37
N GLU A 33 3.20 7.96 -4.03
CA GLU A 33 4.35 7.47 -4.78
C GLU A 33 5.37 6.83 -3.84
N MET A 34 5.64 7.49 -2.73
CA MET A 34 6.54 6.93 -1.73
C MET A 34 5.99 5.64 -1.16
N ALA A 35 4.68 5.61 -0.92
CA ALA A 35 4.03 4.41 -0.39
C ALA A 35 4.20 3.24 -1.35
N ILE A 36 4.03 3.48 -2.64
CA ILE A 36 4.18 2.42 -3.63
C ILE A 36 5.61 1.92 -3.69
N GLN A 37 6.58 2.83 -3.66
CA GLN A 37 7.98 2.44 -3.71
C GLN A 37 8.36 1.61 -2.49
N ASN A 38 7.92 2.05 -1.32
CA ASN A 38 8.19 1.31 -0.10
C ASN A 38 7.51 -0.05 -0.10
N ALA A 39 6.28 -0.10 -0.57
CA ALA A 39 5.55 -1.36 -0.65
C ALA A 39 6.23 -2.32 -1.61
N ARG A 40 6.69 -1.82 -2.74
CA ARG A 40 7.39 -2.65 -3.71
C ARG A 40 8.64 -3.25 -3.10
N ASP A 41 9.38 -2.45 -2.34
CA ASP A 41 10.62 -2.92 -1.74
C ASP A 41 10.36 -3.98 -0.68
N VAL A 42 9.28 -3.82 0.08
CA VAL A 42 8.99 -4.73 1.19
C VAL A 42 8.26 -5.99 0.73
N TYR A 43 7.30 -5.86 -0.17
CA TYR A 43 6.39 -6.95 -0.48
C TYR A 43 6.67 -7.65 -1.80
N THR A 44 7.29 -6.97 -2.76
CA THR A 44 7.40 -7.51 -4.10
C THR A 44 8.82 -7.50 -4.64
N ARG A 45 9.80 -7.60 -3.77
CA ARG A 45 11.20 -7.45 -4.17
C ARG A 45 11.60 -8.36 -5.32
N ARG A 46 11.10 -9.58 -5.30
CA ARG A 46 11.53 -10.58 -6.26
C ARG A 46 10.42 -11.01 -7.21
N SER A 47 9.32 -10.33 -7.18
CA SER A 47 8.17 -10.74 -7.97
C SER A 47 7.93 -9.76 -9.09
N GLU A 48 7.59 -10.28 -10.24
CA GLU A 48 7.22 -9.47 -11.39
C GLU A 48 5.75 -9.66 -11.67
N GLY A 49 5.14 -8.67 -12.27
CA GLY A 49 3.75 -8.77 -12.62
C GLY A 49 2.81 -8.61 -11.44
N ILE A 50 3.32 -8.07 -10.34
CA ILE A 50 2.50 -7.80 -9.17
C ILE A 50 1.93 -6.41 -9.27
N SER A 51 0.64 -6.28 -9.09
CA SER A 51 -0.02 -4.98 -9.08
C SER A 51 -0.10 -4.49 -7.64
N ILE A 52 0.37 -3.28 -7.40
CA ILE A 52 0.38 -2.68 -6.07
C ILE A 52 -0.63 -1.56 -6.02
N TRP A 53 -1.43 -1.57 -4.99
CA TRP A 53 -2.45 -0.56 -4.78
C TRP A 53 -2.29 -0.03 -3.36
N VAL A 54 -2.17 1.28 -3.20
CA VAL A 54 -2.07 1.89 -1.88
C VAL A 54 -3.22 2.86 -1.69
N VAL A 55 -3.75 2.89 -0.49
CA VAL A 55 -4.89 3.74 -0.15
C VAL A 55 -4.63 4.36 1.20
N PRO A 56 -4.89 5.66 1.39
CA PRO A 56 -4.77 6.23 2.72
C PRO A 56 -5.68 5.49 3.68
N SER A 57 -5.15 5.14 4.83
CA SER A 57 -5.91 4.39 5.80
C SER A 57 -7.20 5.11 6.20
N GLU A 58 -7.15 6.42 6.27
CA GLU A 58 -8.33 7.19 6.65
C GLU A 58 -9.45 7.06 5.64
N SER A 59 -9.11 6.81 4.37
CA SER A 59 -10.13 6.64 3.34
C SER A 59 -10.90 5.35 3.53
N ILE A 60 -10.23 4.32 4.02
CA ILE A 60 -10.89 3.05 4.28
C ILE A 60 -11.85 3.19 5.45
N ASN A 61 -11.42 3.89 6.48
CA ASN A 61 -12.25 4.07 7.67
C ASN A 61 -13.46 4.93 7.39
N ALA A 62 -13.36 5.78 6.41
CA ALA A 62 -14.44 6.71 6.14
C ALA A 62 -15.74 6.03 5.71
N SER A 63 -15.63 4.79 5.27
CA SER A 63 -16.81 4.08 4.81
C SER A 63 -17.66 3.53 5.94
N ALA A 64 -17.14 3.54 7.15
CA ALA A 64 -17.88 3.00 8.27
C ALA A 64 -19.12 3.86 8.54
N PRO A 65 -20.28 3.25 8.67
CA PRO A 65 -21.49 4.01 8.98
C PRO A 65 -21.47 4.52 10.38
#